data_8dba03e29e361afc3dddf99d712036ac
#
_entry.id   8dba03e29e361afc3dddf99d712036ac
#
_cell.length_a   1.000
_cell.length_b   1.000
_cell.length_c   1.000
_cell.angle_alpha   90.00
_cell.angle_beta   90.00
_cell.angle_gamma   90.00
#
_symmetry.space_group_name_H-M   'P 1'
#
loop_
_entity.id
_entity.type
_entity.pdbx_description
1 polymer ?
#
loop_
_entity_poly.entity_id
_entity_poly.type
_entity_poly.pdbx_seq_one_letter_code
_entity_poly.pdbx_strand_id
1 'polypeptide(L)'
;MKTNILRITFLILIIINSVIIFGFSAQNGEESGNLSKLVISKIADILNIEENRENFLEVGESIVRKLAHFSIYTSLGIWLISFILTFKLKLKYQITIASVLGIVYAITDEFHQKFSFGRHASINDVIIDSLGIFFGITLVLLVITIYKKLKIKNAKKYKIGNWKK
;
A
#
# COMPACT_ATOMS: atom_id res chain seq x y z
N MET A 1 14.86 -20.52 -13.91
CA MET A 1 13.44 -20.51 -14.35
C MET A 1 12.49 -19.95 -13.27
N LYS A 2 12.42 -20.50 -12.05
CA LYS A 2 11.52 -20.01 -10.98
C LYS A 2 11.69 -18.52 -10.63
N THR A 3 12.93 -18.01 -10.57
CA THR A 3 13.20 -16.59 -10.23
C THR A 3 12.68 -15.62 -11.30
N ASN A 4 12.76 -16.00 -12.58
CA ASN A 4 12.27 -15.14 -13.67
C ASN A 4 10.72 -15.10 -13.69
N ILE A 5 10.06 -16.21 -13.38
CA ILE A 5 8.60 -16.27 -13.24
C ILE A 5 8.16 -15.31 -12.12
N LEU A 6 8.79 -15.39 -10.94
CA LEU A 6 8.48 -14.48 -9.83
C LEU A 6 8.68 -13.00 -10.18
N ARG A 7 9.75 -12.66 -10.92
CA ARG A 7 9.99 -11.29 -11.38
C ARG A 7 8.87 -10.80 -12.30
N ILE A 8 8.49 -11.62 -13.28
CA ILE A 8 7.41 -11.29 -14.20
C ILE A 8 6.10 -11.11 -13.43
N THR A 9 5.79 -12.01 -12.50
CA THR A 9 4.57 -11.91 -11.69
C THR A 9 4.54 -10.61 -10.88
N PHE A 10 5.61 -10.26 -10.15
CA PHE A 10 5.64 -9.02 -9.38
C PHE A 10 5.61 -7.79 -10.27
N LEU A 11 6.25 -7.81 -11.43
CA LEU A 11 6.20 -6.71 -12.39
C LEU A 11 4.76 -6.49 -12.90
N ILE A 12 4.05 -7.55 -13.23
CA ILE A 12 2.63 -7.49 -13.63
C ILE A 12 1.79 -6.89 -12.49
N LEU A 13 2.00 -7.32 -11.24
CA LEU A 13 1.26 -6.79 -10.08
C LEU A 13 1.56 -5.30 -9.83
N ILE A 14 2.80 -4.85 -10.03
CA ILE A 14 3.16 -3.44 -9.97
C ILE A 14 2.42 -2.66 -11.05
N ILE A 15 2.42 -3.14 -12.29
CA ILE A 15 1.74 -2.48 -13.42
C ILE A 15 0.23 -2.38 -13.15
N ILE A 16 -0.40 -3.48 -12.76
CA ILE A 16 -1.85 -3.49 -12.44
C ILE A 16 -2.16 -2.49 -11.32
N ASN A 17 -1.38 -2.52 -10.23
CA ASN A 17 -1.56 -1.60 -9.12
C ASN A 17 -1.39 -0.14 -9.56
N SER A 18 -0.36 0.15 -10.36
CA SER A 18 -0.13 1.49 -10.88
C SER A 18 -1.25 1.97 -11.80
N VAL A 19 -1.80 1.10 -12.65
CA VAL A 19 -2.96 1.43 -13.49
C VAL A 19 -4.19 1.72 -12.65
N ILE A 20 -4.41 0.97 -11.57
CA ILE A 20 -5.53 1.22 -10.64
C ILE A 20 -5.37 2.58 -9.95
N ILE A 21 -4.16 2.89 -9.43
CA ILE A 21 -3.87 4.19 -8.82
C ILE A 21 -4.15 5.32 -9.84
N PHE A 22 -3.60 5.20 -11.04
CA PHE A 22 -3.81 6.18 -12.11
C PHE A 22 -5.29 6.37 -12.45
N GLY A 23 -6.06 5.27 -12.51
CA GLY A 23 -7.50 5.32 -12.76
C GLY A 23 -8.27 6.08 -11.68
N PHE A 24 -7.95 5.85 -10.40
CA PHE A 24 -8.56 6.61 -9.30
C PHE A 24 -8.07 8.07 -9.26
N SER A 25 -6.82 8.30 -9.62
CA SER A 25 -6.24 9.63 -9.70
C SER A 25 -6.85 10.48 -10.82
N ALA A 26 -7.23 9.85 -11.94
CA ALA A 26 -7.86 10.51 -13.08
C ALA A 26 -9.33 10.89 -12.84
N GLN A 27 -10.00 10.33 -11.82
CA GLN A 27 -11.37 10.71 -11.47
C GLN A 27 -11.44 12.19 -11.05
N ASN A 28 -12.52 12.86 -11.42
CA ASN A 28 -12.77 14.22 -10.93
C ASN A 28 -13.05 14.23 -9.42
N GLY A 29 -12.94 15.42 -8.80
CA GLY A 29 -13.12 15.56 -7.35
C GLY A 29 -14.53 15.13 -6.88
N GLU A 30 -15.54 15.34 -7.70
CA GLU A 30 -16.93 14.97 -7.39
C GLU A 30 -17.15 13.45 -7.42
N GLU A 31 -16.65 12.75 -8.43
CA GLU A 31 -16.75 11.27 -8.52
C GLU A 31 -16.04 10.59 -7.35
N SER A 32 -14.83 11.02 -7.04
CA SER A 32 -14.07 10.51 -5.90
C SER A 32 -14.75 10.81 -4.57
N GLY A 33 -15.35 12.00 -4.42
CA GLY A 33 -16.14 12.39 -3.26
C GLY A 33 -17.38 11.52 -3.09
N ASN A 34 -18.11 11.24 -4.17
CA ASN A 34 -19.34 10.44 -4.13
C ASN A 34 -19.09 9.01 -3.64
N LEU A 35 -17.97 8.38 -4.05
CA LEU A 35 -17.58 7.06 -3.56
C LEU A 35 -17.27 7.06 -2.06
N SER A 36 -16.52 8.07 -1.60
CA SER A 36 -16.19 8.22 -0.19
C SER A 36 -17.42 8.50 0.68
N LYS A 37 -18.33 9.36 0.19
CA LYS A 37 -19.62 9.64 0.83
C LYS A 37 -20.49 8.40 0.95
N LEU A 38 -20.56 7.57 -0.08
CA LEU A 38 -21.31 6.32 -0.04
C LEU A 38 -20.79 5.35 1.02
N VAL A 39 -19.48 5.26 1.17
CA VAL A 39 -18.87 4.41 2.21
C VAL A 39 -19.19 4.96 3.60
N ILE A 40 -18.95 6.27 3.84
CA ILE A 40 -19.15 6.85 5.16
C ILE A 40 -20.65 6.93 5.55
N SER A 41 -21.55 7.12 4.59
CA SER A 41 -22.99 7.10 4.87
C SER A 41 -23.46 5.71 5.35
N LYS A 42 -22.98 4.63 4.73
CA LYS A 42 -23.26 3.27 5.21
C LYS A 42 -22.73 3.03 6.62
N ILE A 43 -21.54 3.56 6.93
CA ILE A 43 -21.00 3.46 8.29
C ILE A 43 -21.87 4.24 9.27
N ALA A 44 -22.33 5.46 8.91
CA ALA A 44 -23.22 6.26 9.72
C ALA A 44 -24.57 5.54 10.00
N ASP A 45 -25.10 4.86 8.97
CA ASP A 45 -26.35 4.08 9.09
C ASP A 45 -26.15 2.88 10.04
N ILE A 46 -25.04 2.15 9.93
CA ILE A 46 -24.73 1.01 10.83
C ILE A 46 -24.55 1.48 12.27
N LEU A 47 -23.95 2.65 12.47
CA LEU A 47 -23.69 3.22 13.80
C LEU A 47 -24.88 4.02 14.35
N ASN A 48 -26.00 4.15 13.61
CA ASN A 48 -27.19 4.95 13.95
C ASN A 48 -26.84 6.39 14.31
N ILE A 49 -25.96 7.03 13.51
CA ILE A 49 -25.55 8.42 13.73
C ILE A 49 -26.61 9.34 13.09
N GLU A 50 -27.45 9.95 13.93
CA GLU A 50 -28.47 10.93 13.52
C GLU A 50 -28.05 12.36 13.87
N GLU A 51 -27.53 12.54 15.08
CA GLU A 51 -27.05 13.83 15.56
C GLU A 51 -25.71 14.19 14.90
N ASN A 52 -25.61 15.44 14.40
CA ASN A 52 -24.43 15.95 13.70
C ASN A 52 -24.00 15.11 12.46
N ARG A 53 -24.97 14.43 11.81
CA ARG A 53 -24.71 13.53 10.69
C ARG A 53 -23.94 14.21 9.54
N GLU A 54 -24.28 15.44 9.18
CA GLU A 54 -23.63 16.18 8.08
C GLU A 54 -22.13 16.38 8.38
N ASN A 55 -21.79 16.83 9.57
CA ASN A 55 -20.39 17.01 9.98
C ASN A 55 -19.64 15.67 10.01
N PHE A 56 -20.29 14.61 10.49
CA PHE A 56 -19.72 13.25 10.47
C PHE A 56 -19.41 12.77 9.04
N LEU A 57 -20.32 13.04 8.09
CA LEU A 57 -20.13 12.65 6.69
C LEU A 57 -19.00 13.45 6.04
N GLU A 58 -18.92 14.78 6.27
CA GLU A 58 -17.87 15.64 5.70
C GLU A 58 -16.46 15.24 6.17
N VAL A 59 -16.28 15.09 7.48
CA VAL A 59 -15.00 14.65 8.06
C VAL A 59 -14.66 13.23 7.64
N GLY A 60 -15.66 12.35 7.68
CA GLY A 60 -15.50 10.94 7.31
C GLY A 60 -15.13 10.73 5.85
N GLU A 61 -15.68 11.53 4.92
CA GLU A 61 -15.31 11.50 3.50
C GLU A 61 -13.81 11.71 3.29
N SER A 62 -13.25 12.73 3.94
CA SER A 62 -11.82 13.01 3.87
C SER A 62 -10.97 11.86 4.41
N ILE A 63 -11.39 11.28 5.53
CA ILE A 63 -10.68 10.15 6.17
C ILE A 63 -10.75 8.91 5.28
N VAL A 64 -11.91 8.55 4.74
CA VAL A 64 -12.08 7.38 3.85
C VAL A 64 -11.19 7.51 2.62
N ARG A 65 -11.16 8.68 1.99
CA ARG A 65 -10.29 8.93 0.83
C ARG A 65 -8.82 8.76 1.17
N LYS A 66 -8.35 9.34 2.27
CA LYS A 66 -6.95 9.19 2.71
C LYS A 66 -6.59 7.75 3.06
N LEU A 67 -7.49 7.01 3.70
CA LEU A 67 -7.29 5.58 3.99
C LEU A 67 -7.23 4.73 2.72
N ALA A 68 -8.05 5.06 1.71
CA ALA A 68 -8.01 4.39 0.42
C ALA A 68 -6.66 4.61 -0.28
N HIS A 69 -6.15 5.86 -0.32
CA HIS A 69 -4.83 6.20 -0.83
C HIS A 69 -3.73 5.45 -0.06
N PHE A 70 -3.69 5.56 1.25
CA PHE A 70 -2.75 4.83 2.09
C PHE A 70 -2.75 3.33 1.79
N SER A 71 -3.92 2.71 1.63
CA SER A 71 -4.07 1.28 1.40
C SER A 71 -3.54 0.84 0.04
N ILE A 72 -3.86 1.60 -1.03
CA ILE A 72 -3.43 1.26 -2.38
C ILE A 72 -1.92 1.49 -2.56
N TYR A 73 -1.34 2.50 -1.91
CA TYR A 73 0.10 2.72 -1.88
C TYR A 73 0.83 1.73 -0.98
N THR A 74 0.19 1.22 0.08
CA THR A 74 0.69 0.07 0.85
C THR A 74 0.85 -1.15 -0.04
N SER A 75 -0.15 -1.44 -0.87
CA SER A 75 -0.09 -2.53 -1.86
C SER A 75 1.06 -2.32 -2.85
N LEU A 76 1.25 -1.10 -3.36
CA LEU A 76 2.38 -0.77 -4.24
C LEU A 76 3.73 -1.02 -3.55
N GLY A 77 3.88 -0.60 -2.30
CA GLY A 77 5.08 -0.84 -1.49
C GLY A 77 5.38 -2.32 -1.31
N ILE A 78 4.35 -3.16 -1.07
CA ILE A 78 4.46 -4.62 -1.00
C ILE A 78 5.02 -5.20 -2.30
N TRP A 79 4.48 -4.81 -3.44
CA TRP A 79 4.90 -5.35 -4.74
C TRP A 79 6.28 -4.86 -5.14
N LEU A 80 6.61 -3.58 -4.92
CA LEU A 80 7.92 -3.02 -5.22
C LEU A 80 9.03 -3.72 -4.43
N ILE A 81 8.91 -3.84 -3.12
CA ILE A 81 9.95 -4.50 -2.32
C ILE A 81 10.04 -5.99 -2.67
N SER A 82 8.90 -6.67 -2.90
CA SER A 82 8.88 -8.09 -3.29
C SER A 82 9.60 -8.31 -4.62
N PHE A 83 9.43 -7.43 -5.59
CA PHE A 83 10.15 -7.44 -6.85
C PHE A 83 11.65 -7.22 -6.64
N ILE A 84 12.04 -6.17 -5.92
CA ILE A 84 13.45 -5.83 -5.70
C ILE A 84 14.19 -6.90 -4.88
N LEU A 85 13.51 -7.60 -3.96
CA LEU A 85 14.07 -8.72 -3.22
C LEU A 85 14.46 -9.92 -4.09
N THR A 86 13.97 -10.01 -5.33
CA THR A 86 14.41 -11.06 -6.28
C THR A 86 15.82 -10.83 -6.84
N PHE A 87 16.41 -9.66 -6.64
CA PHE A 87 17.75 -9.31 -7.09
C PHE A 87 18.77 -9.52 -5.97
N LYS A 88 20.02 -9.87 -6.35
CA LYS A 88 21.11 -10.10 -5.39
C LYS A 88 21.77 -8.77 -4.97
N LEU A 89 21.04 -7.94 -4.24
CA LEU A 89 21.52 -6.67 -3.69
C LEU A 89 21.55 -6.73 -2.16
N LYS A 90 22.37 -5.89 -1.52
CA LYS A 90 22.32 -5.71 -0.06
C LYS A 90 20.96 -5.14 0.35
N LEU A 91 20.36 -5.63 1.42
CA LEU A 91 19.01 -5.27 1.87
C LEU A 91 18.79 -3.75 1.94
N LYS A 92 19.78 -2.99 2.42
CA LYS A 92 19.68 -1.52 2.45
C LYS A 92 19.38 -0.91 1.09
N TYR A 93 20.06 -1.36 0.04
CA TYR A 93 19.82 -0.87 -1.32
C TYR A 93 18.47 -1.33 -1.86
N GLN A 94 18.04 -2.54 -1.51
CA GLN A 94 16.72 -3.03 -1.91
C GLN A 94 15.60 -2.16 -1.31
N ILE A 95 15.70 -1.82 -0.04
CA ILE A 95 14.75 -0.93 0.64
C ILE A 95 14.81 0.47 0.01
N THR A 96 16.01 1.05 -0.16
CA THR A 96 16.15 2.38 -0.75
C THR A 96 15.55 2.47 -2.15
N ILE A 97 15.85 1.51 -3.03
CA ILE A 97 15.33 1.50 -4.40
C ILE A 97 13.81 1.40 -4.40
N ALA A 98 13.23 0.46 -3.63
CA ALA A 98 11.78 0.30 -3.54
C ALA A 98 11.10 1.58 -3.01
N SER A 99 11.67 2.21 -1.97
CA SER A 99 11.15 3.46 -1.40
C SER A 99 11.23 4.62 -2.39
N VAL A 100 12.37 4.81 -3.05
CA VAL A 100 12.55 5.90 -4.03
C VAL A 100 11.59 5.74 -5.21
N LEU A 101 11.46 4.54 -5.78
CA LEU A 101 10.52 4.27 -6.86
C LEU A 101 9.08 4.56 -6.45
N GLY A 102 8.67 4.13 -5.26
CA GLY A 102 7.32 4.38 -4.76
C GLY A 102 7.05 5.88 -4.53
N ILE A 103 7.98 6.60 -3.88
CA ILE A 103 7.85 8.04 -3.61
C ILE A 103 7.81 8.84 -4.93
N VAL A 104 8.68 8.52 -5.88
CA VAL A 104 8.66 9.17 -7.20
C VAL A 104 7.31 8.94 -7.88
N TYR A 105 6.76 7.71 -7.77
CA TYR A 105 5.45 7.43 -8.32
C TYR A 105 4.35 8.25 -7.61
N ALA A 106 4.36 8.35 -6.28
CA ALA A 106 3.41 9.17 -5.51
C ALA A 106 3.47 10.66 -5.91
N ILE A 107 4.68 11.20 -6.11
CA ILE A 107 4.85 12.58 -6.58
C ILE A 107 4.28 12.76 -7.99
N THR A 108 4.53 11.82 -8.90
CA THR A 108 4.01 11.89 -10.27
C THR A 108 2.50 11.75 -10.31
N ASP A 109 1.92 10.92 -9.46
CA ASP A 109 0.49 10.74 -9.33
C ASP A 109 -0.18 12.03 -8.84
N GLU A 110 0.34 12.63 -7.77
CA GLU A 110 -0.16 13.88 -7.24
C GLU A 110 -0.02 15.05 -8.23
N PHE A 111 1.08 15.06 -9.00
CA PHE A 111 1.23 16.01 -10.09
C PHE A 111 0.17 15.80 -11.18
N HIS A 112 -0.18 14.55 -11.50
CA HIS A 112 -1.22 14.22 -12.45
C HIS A 112 -2.62 14.67 -11.94
N GLN A 113 -2.89 14.48 -10.64
CA GLN A 113 -4.15 14.92 -10.02
C GLN A 113 -4.39 16.43 -10.16
N LYS A 114 -3.35 17.25 -10.24
CA LYS A 114 -3.46 18.70 -10.47
C LYS A 114 -4.19 19.04 -11.79
N PHE A 115 -4.15 18.14 -12.76
CA PHE A 115 -4.85 18.32 -14.04
C PHE A 115 -6.28 17.77 -14.04
N SER A 116 -6.68 17.07 -12.99
CA SER A 116 -8.04 16.54 -12.82
C SER A 116 -8.96 17.65 -12.28
N PHE A 117 -10.13 17.82 -12.89
CA PHE A 117 -11.06 18.88 -12.51
C PHE A 117 -11.53 18.75 -11.06
N GLY A 118 -11.47 19.85 -10.31
CA GLY A 118 -11.92 19.87 -8.91
C GLY A 118 -10.96 19.24 -7.90
N ARG A 119 -9.70 18.92 -8.30
CA ARG A 119 -8.64 18.46 -7.40
C ARG A 119 -7.50 19.47 -7.29
N HIS A 120 -6.86 19.48 -6.14
CA HIS A 120 -5.69 20.31 -5.86
C HIS A 120 -4.55 19.39 -5.40
N ALA A 121 -3.37 19.54 -6.00
CA ALA A 121 -2.18 18.84 -5.55
C ALA A 121 -1.85 19.21 -4.10
N SER A 122 -1.63 18.21 -3.27
CA SER A 122 -1.37 18.37 -1.84
C SER A 122 -0.11 17.63 -1.42
N ILE A 123 0.83 18.35 -0.82
CA ILE A 123 2.03 17.73 -0.22
C ILE A 123 1.62 16.71 0.86
N ASN A 124 0.53 16.96 1.58
CA ASN A 124 0.03 16.04 2.60
C ASN A 124 -0.38 14.69 2.00
N ASP A 125 -0.94 14.67 0.79
CA ASP A 125 -1.34 13.43 0.14
C ASP A 125 -0.10 12.63 -0.31
N VAL A 126 0.96 13.29 -0.84
CA VAL A 126 2.26 12.66 -1.09
C VAL A 126 2.85 12.03 0.17
N ILE A 127 2.70 12.69 1.33
CA ILE A 127 3.20 12.15 2.61
C ILE A 127 2.40 10.90 3.00
N ILE A 128 1.08 10.92 2.90
CA ILE A 128 0.21 9.77 3.22
C ILE A 128 0.53 8.58 2.32
N ASP A 129 0.69 8.82 1.02
CA ASP A 129 1.05 7.81 0.03
C ASP A 129 2.43 7.21 0.32
N SER A 130 3.40 8.07 0.64
CA SER A 130 4.74 7.63 1.04
C SER A 130 4.73 6.81 2.33
N LEU A 131 3.92 7.17 3.32
CA LEU A 131 3.72 6.38 4.53
C LEU A 131 3.11 5.01 4.21
N GLY A 132 2.17 4.95 3.28
CA GLY A 132 1.62 3.69 2.77
C GLY A 132 2.71 2.80 2.18
N ILE A 133 3.58 3.35 1.32
CA ILE A 133 4.70 2.62 0.72
C ILE A 133 5.63 2.05 1.80
N PHE A 134 6.05 2.87 2.77
CA PHE A 134 6.92 2.41 3.85
C PHE A 134 6.26 1.34 4.71
N PHE A 135 4.97 1.47 4.97
CA PHE A 135 4.20 0.46 5.69
C PHE A 135 4.18 -0.87 4.93
N GLY A 136 3.92 -0.86 3.61
CA GLY A 136 3.96 -2.04 2.76
C GLY A 136 5.33 -2.73 2.75
N ILE A 137 6.41 -1.96 2.60
CA ILE A 137 7.78 -2.46 2.67
C ILE A 137 8.03 -3.13 4.02
N THR A 138 7.65 -2.46 5.12
CA THR A 138 7.83 -2.97 6.49
C THR A 138 7.08 -4.27 6.72
N LEU A 139 5.84 -4.39 6.25
CA LEU A 139 5.05 -5.62 6.34
C LEU A 139 5.76 -6.82 5.70
N VAL A 140 6.29 -6.66 4.48
CA VAL A 140 7.00 -7.73 3.79
C VAL A 140 8.25 -8.15 4.56
N LEU A 141 9.05 -7.19 5.03
CA LEU A 141 10.26 -7.48 5.80
C LEU A 141 9.95 -8.17 7.13
N LEU A 142 8.87 -7.77 7.79
CA LEU A 142 8.40 -8.39 9.02
C LEU A 142 8.00 -9.86 8.78
N VAL A 143 7.20 -10.12 7.74
CA VAL A 143 6.79 -11.48 7.36
C VAL A 143 8.01 -12.37 7.09
N ILE A 144 8.97 -11.88 6.30
CA ILE A 144 10.21 -12.62 6.00
C ILE A 144 11.00 -12.91 7.28
N THR A 145 11.10 -11.95 8.18
CA THR A 145 11.84 -12.11 9.44
C THR A 145 11.18 -13.15 10.36
N ILE A 146 9.85 -13.08 10.49
CA ILE A 146 9.08 -14.08 11.27
C ILE A 146 9.26 -15.47 10.67
N TYR A 147 9.11 -15.61 9.35
CA TYR A 147 9.27 -16.88 8.66
C TYR A 147 10.66 -17.49 8.89
N LYS A 148 11.73 -16.68 8.77
CA LYS A 148 13.11 -17.13 9.05
C LYS A 148 13.27 -17.60 10.50
N LYS A 149 12.74 -16.86 11.49
CA LYS A 149 12.80 -17.24 12.91
C LYS A 149 12.08 -18.56 13.18
N LEU A 150 10.89 -18.75 12.61
CA LEU A 150 10.13 -20.01 12.77
C LEU A 150 10.85 -21.18 12.14
N LYS A 151 11.42 -21.00 10.95
CA LYS A 151 12.19 -22.06 10.28
C LYS A 151 13.40 -22.49 11.10
N ILE A 152 14.16 -21.55 11.70
CA ILE A 152 15.31 -21.84 12.57
C ILE A 152 14.84 -22.58 13.84
N LYS A 153 13.74 -22.14 14.47
CA LYS A 153 13.20 -22.80 15.67
C LYS A 153 12.81 -24.25 15.39
N ASN A 154 12.14 -24.51 14.27
CA ASN A 154 11.74 -25.86 13.88
C ASN A 154 12.95 -26.75 13.58
N ALA A 155 13.98 -26.23 12.89
CA ALA A 155 15.20 -26.97 12.62
C ALA A 155 15.95 -27.36 13.90
N LYS A 156 15.98 -26.48 14.92
CA LYS A 156 16.57 -26.80 16.24
C LYS A 156 15.76 -27.88 16.95
N LYS A 157 14.42 -27.82 16.92
CA LYS A 157 13.56 -28.85 17.55
C LYS A 157 13.75 -30.22 16.94
N TYR A 158 13.91 -30.30 15.61
CA TYR A 158 14.21 -31.57 14.90
C TYR A 158 15.56 -32.15 15.31
N LYS A 159 16.60 -31.34 15.43
CA LYS A 159 17.94 -31.82 15.89
C LYS A 159 17.89 -32.38 17.30
N ILE A 160 17.22 -31.70 18.24
CA ILE A 160 17.14 -32.15 19.65
C ILE A 160 16.33 -33.45 19.77
N GLY A 161 15.26 -33.62 18.95
CA GLY A 161 14.44 -34.84 18.97
C GLY A 161 15.17 -36.10 18.48
N ASN A 162 16.14 -35.94 17.57
CA ASN A 162 16.93 -37.07 17.04
C ASN A 162 18.10 -37.53 17.93
N TRP A 163 18.48 -36.70 18.94
CA TRP A 163 19.52 -37.10 19.91
C TRP A 163 18.96 -37.88 21.11
N LYS A 164 17.62 -37.98 21.22
CA LYS A 164 16.94 -38.69 22.32
C LYS A 164 16.44 -40.10 21.92
N LYS A 165 16.74 -40.53 20.70
CA LYS A 165 16.55 -41.92 20.24
C LYS A 165 17.89 -42.65 20.10
#